data_36d722cdcf4e2e58f010178568494275
#
_entry.id   36d722cdcf4e2e58f010178568494275
#
_cell.length_a   1.000
_cell.length_b   1.000
_cell.length_c   1.000
_cell.angle_alpha   90.00
_cell.angle_beta   90.00
_cell.angle_gamma   90.00
#
_symmetry.space_group_name_H-M   'P 1'
#
loop_
_entity.id
_entity.type
_entity.pdbx_description
1 polymer ?
#
loop_
_entity_poly.entity_id
_entity_poly.type
_entity_poly.pdbx_seq_one_letter_code
_entity_poly.pdbx_strand_id
1 'polypeptide(L)'
;MHKKIFTGLILLGLLTVLLASCGIREASPVSGPTAKLIGANFLQDTMTIKKGEAIIYMNESTSPHIIENGAWVDGSMKKEVETGAPTVNMDIAANASETTPPFNTAGTFKLYCPIHPGMNLTVTVVE
;
A
#
# COMPACT_ATOMS: atom_id res chain seq x y z
N MET A 1 -40.06 -72.78 -20.10
CA MET A 1 -38.84 -72.41 -19.33
C MET A 1 -38.37 -71.05 -19.81
N HIS A 2 -38.73 -70.00 -19.16
CA HIS A 2 -38.38 -68.66 -19.58
C HIS A 2 -37.32 -68.08 -18.63
N LYS A 3 -36.13 -67.93 -19.11
CA LYS A 3 -35.06 -67.23 -18.42
C LYS A 3 -35.29 -65.73 -18.60
N LYS A 4 -35.68 -65.07 -17.54
CA LYS A 4 -35.78 -63.62 -17.51
C LYS A 4 -34.40 -63.05 -17.27
N ILE A 5 -33.84 -62.41 -18.28
CA ILE A 5 -32.60 -61.68 -18.18
C ILE A 5 -32.92 -60.32 -17.59
N PHE A 6 -32.50 -60.11 -16.36
CA PHE A 6 -32.58 -58.78 -15.72
C PHE A 6 -31.38 -57.96 -16.21
N THR A 7 -31.69 -57.06 -17.14
CA THR A 7 -30.70 -56.03 -17.57
C THR A 7 -30.69 -54.98 -16.49
N GLY A 8 -29.72 -55.06 -15.61
CA GLY A 8 -29.44 -54.00 -14.64
C GLY A 8 -28.84 -52.79 -15.31
N LEU A 9 -29.62 -51.74 -15.43
CA LEU A 9 -29.17 -50.44 -15.90
C LEU A 9 -28.34 -49.78 -14.82
N ILE A 10 -27.04 -49.88 -14.92
CA ILE A 10 -26.12 -49.14 -14.06
C ILE A 10 -26.12 -47.66 -14.51
N LEU A 11 -26.90 -46.88 -13.76
CA LEU A 11 -26.87 -45.41 -13.90
C LEU A 11 -25.58 -44.92 -13.28
N LEU A 12 -24.53 -44.79 -14.08
CA LEU A 12 -23.26 -44.18 -13.68
C LEU A 12 -23.51 -42.65 -13.55
N GLY A 13 -23.89 -42.24 -12.35
CA GLY A 13 -23.99 -40.82 -12.01
C GLY A 13 -22.60 -40.19 -12.07
N LEU A 14 -22.34 -39.46 -13.14
CA LEU A 14 -21.15 -38.64 -13.28
C LEU A 14 -21.26 -37.45 -12.32
N LEU A 15 -20.75 -37.64 -11.10
CA LEU A 15 -20.61 -36.55 -10.13
C LEU A 15 -19.48 -35.62 -10.60
N THR A 16 -19.81 -34.63 -11.41
CA THR A 16 -18.90 -33.55 -11.76
C THR A 16 -18.67 -32.68 -10.53
N VAL A 17 -17.60 -32.99 -9.80
CA VAL A 17 -17.09 -32.09 -8.77
C VAL A 17 -16.53 -30.84 -9.48
N LEU A 18 -17.33 -29.78 -9.50
CA LEU A 18 -16.85 -28.44 -9.84
C LEU A 18 -15.87 -28.02 -8.73
N LEU A 19 -14.59 -28.29 -8.93
CA LEU A 19 -13.51 -27.65 -8.17
C LEU A 19 -13.57 -26.16 -8.50
N ALA A 20 -14.30 -25.38 -7.70
CA ALA A 20 -14.14 -23.96 -7.65
C ALA A 20 -12.71 -23.70 -7.19
N SER A 21 -11.80 -23.54 -8.14
CA SER A 21 -10.47 -23.01 -7.90
C SER A 21 -10.66 -21.56 -7.42
N CYS A 22 -10.75 -21.36 -6.10
CA CYS A 22 -10.45 -20.09 -5.50
C CYS A 22 -8.99 -19.81 -5.82
N GLY A 23 -8.75 -19.16 -6.94
CA GLY A 23 -7.45 -18.60 -7.24
C GLY A 23 -7.11 -17.64 -6.09
N ILE A 24 -6.23 -18.08 -5.21
CA ILE A 24 -5.55 -17.17 -4.29
C ILE A 24 -4.81 -16.21 -5.23
N ARG A 25 -5.38 -15.01 -5.40
CA ARG A 25 -4.62 -13.91 -6.00
C ARG A 25 -3.49 -13.65 -4.99
N GLU A 26 -2.33 -14.19 -5.27
CA GLU A 26 -1.11 -13.68 -4.66
C GLU A 26 -1.09 -12.20 -4.99
N ALA A 27 -1.20 -11.37 -3.94
CA ALA A 27 -1.01 -9.94 -4.10
C ALA A 27 0.37 -9.77 -4.72
N SER A 28 0.42 -9.28 -5.95
CA SER A 28 1.70 -8.94 -6.58
C SER A 28 2.45 -8.05 -5.61
N PRO A 29 3.74 -8.28 -5.37
CA PRO A 29 4.51 -7.42 -4.49
C PRO A 29 4.36 -5.99 -5.00
N VAL A 30 3.87 -5.10 -4.14
CA VAL A 30 3.73 -3.69 -4.48
C VAL A 30 5.16 -3.19 -4.72
N SER A 31 5.49 -2.98 -5.99
CA SER A 31 6.80 -2.49 -6.42
C SER A 31 6.68 -1.00 -6.67
N GLY A 32 7.47 -0.20 -5.96
CA GLY A 32 7.47 1.26 -6.11
C GLY A 32 8.44 1.94 -5.16
N PRO A 33 8.58 3.26 -5.26
CA PRO A 33 9.38 4.05 -4.34
C PRO A 33 8.93 3.80 -2.90
N THR A 34 9.86 3.39 -2.04
CA THR A 34 9.55 3.01 -0.67
C THR A 34 10.24 3.93 0.33
N ALA A 35 9.46 4.49 1.26
CA ALA A 35 9.94 5.24 2.40
C ALA A 35 9.77 4.40 3.68
N LYS A 36 10.87 4.12 4.36
CA LYS A 36 10.86 3.35 5.61
C LYS A 36 10.77 4.27 6.81
N LEU A 37 9.93 3.88 7.76
CA LEU A 37 9.75 4.54 9.05
C LEU A 37 10.43 3.70 10.13
N ILE A 38 11.40 4.29 10.84
CA ILE A 38 12.18 3.61 11.87
C ILE A 38 12.17 4.46 13.13
N GLY A 39 11.65 3.91 14.23
CA GLY A 39 11.46 4.68 15.45
C GLY A 39 10.57 5.89 15.21
N ALA A 40 11.03 7.09 15.48
CA ALA A 40 10.31 8.34 15.27
C ALA A 40 10.82 9.15 14.06
N ASN A 41 11.42 8.48 13.06
CA ASN A 41 12.03 9.13 11.91
C ASN A 41 11.74 8.40 10.60
N PHE A 42 11.87 9.11 9.48
CA PHE A 42 12.10 8.47 8.19
C PHE A 42 13.54 7.96 8.14
N LEU A 43 13.78 6.79 7.56
CA LEU A 43 15.14 6.28 7.32
C LEU A 43 15.94 7.24 6.41
N GLN A 44 15.24 7.89 5.48
CA GLN A 44 15.76 8.92 4.60
C GLN A 44 14.82 10.12 4.66
N ASP A 45 15.36 11.31 4.83
CA ASP A 45 14.58 12.57 4.89
C ASP A 45 14.30 13.17 3.52
N THR A 46 14.88 12.58 2.47
CA THR A 46 14.68 12.98 1.06
C THR A 46 14.49 11.76 0.18
N MET A 47 13.65 11.89 -0.84
CA MET A 47 13.52 10.89 -1.89
C MET A 47 13.18 11.53 -3.25
N THR A 48 13.58 10.85 -4.32
CA THR A 48 13.23 11.24 -5.69
C THR A 48 12.37 10.14 -6.31
N ILE A 49 11.25 10.54 -6.89
CA ILE A 49 10.31 9.66 -7.59
C ILE A 49 10.00 10.23 -8.97
N LYS A 50 9.40 9.41 -9.83
CA LYS A 50 8.91 9.84 -11.13
C LYS A 50 7.46 10.31 -11.04
N LYS A 51 7.10 11.22 -11.91
CA LYS A 51 5.72 11.66 -12.08
C LYS A 51 4.79 10.46 -12.34
N GLY A 52 3.69 10.42 -11.60
CA GLY A 52 2.73 9.31 -11.64
C GLY A 52 3.01 8.19 -10.65
N GLU A 53 4.16 8.19 -9.97
CA GLU A 53 4.45 7.21 -8.93
C GLU A 53 3.79 7.58 -7.60
N ALA A 54 3.46 6.55 -6.83
CA ALA A 54 3.02 6.65 -5.44
C ALA A 54 4.13 6.16 -4.52
N ILE A 55 4.14 6.64 -3.28
CA ILE A 55 5.11 6.24 -2.26
C ILE A 55 4.51 5.16 -1.40
N ILE A 56 5.24 4.07 -1.21
CA ILE A 56 4.93 3.02 -0.26
C ILE A 56 5.63 3.37 1.06
N TYR A 57 4.87 3.63 2.11
CA TYR A 57 5.41 3.74 3.45
C TYR A 57 5.46 2.37 4.11
N MET A 58 6.62 1.99 4.62
CA MET A 58 6.82 0.77 5.41
C MET A 58 7.18 1.15 6.83
N ASN A 59 6.27 0.96 7.75
CA ASN A 59 6.51 1.22 9.16
C ASN A 59 7.18 0.00 9.80
N GLU A 60 8.48 0.06 9.94
CA GLU A 60 9.30 -0.97 10.61
C GLU A 60 9.46 -0.68 12.12
N SER A 61 8.67 0.23 12.67
CA SER A 61 8.70 0.57 14.08
C SER A 61 7.53 -0.07 14.86
N THR A 62 7.63 -0.06 16.16
CA THR A 62 6.57 -0.52 17.08
C THR A 62 5.55 0.56 17.42
N SER A 63 5.70 1.76 16.87
CA SER A 63 4.81 2.90 17.06
C SER A 63 4.02 3.22 15.80
N PRO A 64 2.78 3.68 15.92
CA PRO A 64 2.04 4.18 14.76
C PRO A 64 2.64 5.50 14.26
N HIS A 65 2.41 5.81 13.00
CA HIS A 65 2.74 7.08 12.37
C HIS A 65 1.51 7.66 11.67
N ILE A 66 1.49 8.99 11.56
CA ILE A 66 0.55 9.72 10.71
C ILE A 66 1.41 10.43 9.67
N ILE A 67 1.07 10.33 8.40
CA ILE A 67 1.77 11.06 7.34
C ILE A 67 0.82 12.04 6.69
N GLU A 68 1.19 13.32 6.73
CA GLU A 68 0.41 14.43 6.18
C GLU A 68 1.26 15.34 5.30
N ASN A 69 0.59 16.16 4.46
CA ASN A 69 1.26 17.25 3.75
C ASN A 69 1.68 18.35 4.73
N GLY A 70 2.90 18.85 4.57
CA GLY A 70 3.48 19.91 5.38
C GLY A 70 4.83 19.54 5.95
N ALA A 71 5.26 20.28 6.98
CA ALA A 71 6.57 20.09 7.58
C ALA A 71 6.60 20.58 9.04
N TRP A 72 7.56 20.07 9.79
CA TRP A 72 8.06 20.73 11.00
C TRP A 72 9.05 21.82 10.59
N VAL A 73 8.80 23.05 11.00
CA VAL A 73 9.68 24.21 10.75
C VAL A 73 9.92 24.92 12.09
N ASP A 74 11.17 25.05 12.48
CA ASP A 74 11.55 25.68 13.75
C ASP A 74 10.77 25.17 14.97
N GLY A 75 10.56 23.84 15.03
CA GLY A 75 9.84 23.17 16.10
C GLY A 75 8.32 23.32 16.07
N SER A 76 7.77 23.92 15.02
CA SER A 76 6.33 24.11 14.83
C SER A 76 5.82 23.35 13.60
N MET A 77 4.63 22.77 13.71
CA MET A 77 3.96 22.12 12.57
C MET A 77 3.41 23.17 11.62
N LYS A 78 3.70 23.00 10.32
CA LYS A 78 3.07 23.75 9.23
C LYS A 78 2.37 22.75 8.32
N LYS A 79 1.06 22.62 8.50
CA LYS A 79 0.22 21.79 7.62
C LYS A 79 -0.09 22.57 6.35
N GLU A 80 0.37 22.07 5.22
CA GLU A 80 0.21 22.72 3.91
C GLU A 80 0.19 21.68 2.81
N VAL A 81 -0.80 21.74 1.94
CA VAL A 81 -0.81 20.99 0.68
C VAL A 81 -0.25 21.92 -0.42
N GLU A 82 0.98 21.69 -0.82
CA GLU A 82 1.63 22.47 -1.86
C GLU A 82 0.93 22.28 -3.20
N THR A 83 0.91 23.32 -4.04
CA THR A 83 0.25 23.26 -5.35
C THR A 83 0.83 22.11 -6.19
N GLY A 84 -0.04 21.23 -6.66
CA GLY A 84 0.34 20.05 -7.44
C GLY A 84 0.65 18.81 -6.62
N ALA A 85 0.74 18.91 -5.31
CA ALA A 85 0.84 17.74 -4.43
C ALA A 85 -0.47 16.97 -4.35
N PRO A 86 -0.46 15.65 -4.27
CA PRO A 86 -1.65 14.90 -3.84
C PRO A 86 -1.94 15.21 -2.37
N THR A 87 -3.22 15.15 -1.99
CA THR A 87 -3.57 15.22 -0.57
C THR A 87 -3.19 13.91 0.12
N VAL A 88 -2.29 14.00 1.09
CA VAL A 88 -1.85 12.88 1.91
C VAL A 88 -2.32 13.11 3.34
N ASN A 89 -3.03 12.14 3.90
CA ASN A 89 -3.42 12.07 5.31
C ASN A 89 -3.64 10.59 5.64
N MET A 90 -2.64 9.94 6.21
CA MET A 90 -2.59 8.49 6.33
C MET A 90 -2.17 8.07 7.73
N ASP A 91 -2.93 7.17 8.33
CA ASP A 91 -2.57 6.47 9.56
C ASP A 91 -1.85 5.16 9.20
N ILE A 92 -0.63 4.99 9.69
CA ILE A 92 0.17 3.80 9.44
C ILE A 92 0.43 3.09 10.76
N ALA A 93 -0.24 1.98 10.98
CA ALA A 93 -0.05 1.18 12.20
C ALA A 93 1.38 0.63 12.31
N ALA A 94 1.78 0.24 13.52
CA ALA A 94 3.05 -0.43 13.76
C ALA A 94 3.19 -1.67 12.86
N ASN A 95 4.36 -1.86 12.23
CA ASN A 95 4.67 -2.97 11.33
C ASN A 95 3.73 -3.09 10.11
N ALA A 96 3.04 -2.02 9.73
CA ALA A 96 2.15 -1.97 8.57
C ALA A 96 2.77 -1.19 7.41
N SER A 97 2.13 -1.30 6.25
CA SER A 97 2.49 -0.52 5.06
C SER A 97 1.25 0.13 4.48
N GLU A 98 1.42 1.36 4.01
CA GLU A 98 0.38 2.13 3.34
C GLU A 98 0.96 2.82 2.09
N THR A 99 0.11 3.14 1.13
CA THR A 99 0.54 3.74 -0.14
C THR A 99 -0.19 5.05 -0.39
N THR A 100 0.55 6.11 -0.75
CA THR A 100 -0.04 7.42 -1.08
C THR A 100 -0.85 7.38 -2.37
N PRO A 101 -1.70 8.39 -2.62
CA PRO A 101 -2.09 8.70 -3.99
C PRO A 101 -0.87 9.01 -4.85
N PRO A 102 -0.94 8.87 -6.20
CA PRO A 102 0.18 9.16 -7.10
C PRO A 102 0.52 10.65 -7.15
N PHE A 103 1.80 10.96 -7.28
CA PHE A 103 2.31 12.32 -7.50
C PHE A 103 2.31 12.65 -9.00
N ASN A 104 1.27 13.32 -9.47
CA ASN A 104 1.05 13.57 -10.89
C ASN A 104 1.67 14.88 -11.41
N THR A 105 2.39 15.61 -10.57
CA THR A 105 3.01 16.89 -10.92
C THR A 105 4.47 16.86 -10.54
N ALA A 106 5.36 17.25 -11.47
CA ALA A 106 6.77 17.43 -11.16
C ALA A 106 6.96 18.61 -10.22
N GLY A 107 7.86 18.48 -9.25
CA GLY A 107 8.11 19.50 -8.24
C GLY A 107 8.71 18.93 -6.96
N THR A 108 8.82 19.77 -5.95
CA THR A 108 9.29 19.36 -4.62
C THR A 108 8.17 19.55 -3.61
N PHE A 109 7.85 18.50 -2.89
CA PHE A 109 6.74 18.44 -1.94
C PHE A 109 7.22 17.99 -0.58
N LYS A 110 6.52 18.43 0.48
CA LYS A 110 6.87 18.11 1.86
C LYS A 110 5.78 17.27 2.51
N LEU A 111 6.22 16.22 3.18
CA LEU A 111 5.39 15.37 4.01
C LEU A 111 6.03 15.27 5.40
N TYR A 112 5.22 15.06 6.42
CA TYR A 112 5.71 14.99 7.79
C TYR A 112 4.83 14.09 8.66
N CYS A 113 5.34 13.73 9.84
CA CYS A 113 4.55 13.05 10.85
C CYS A 113 4.24 14.04 11.99
N PRO A 114 2.97 14.42 12.22
CA PRO A 114 2.61 15.42 13.25
C PRO A 114 2.83 14.93 14.68
N ILE A 115 2.85 13.63 14.93
CA ILE A 115 3.04 13.06 16.27
C ILE A 115 4.51 12.83 16.65
N HIS A 116 5.45 13.01 15.71
CA HIS A 116 6.88 12.90 15.96
C HIS A 116 7.60 14.19 15.57
N PRO A 117 7.98 15.03 16.54
CA PRO A 117 8.61 16.32 16.25
C PRO A 117 9.85 16.20 15.36
N GLY A 118 9.91 17.02 14.32
CA GLY A 118 11.03 17.04 13.38
C GLY A 118 11.05 15.95 12.33
N MET A 119 10.08 15.03 12.33
CA MET A 119 9.99 13.96 11.34
C MET A 119 9.45 14.49 10.00
N ASN A 120 10.35 14.86 9.11
CA ASN A 120 10.08 15.44 7.79
C ASN A 120 10.59 14.55 6.67
N LEU A 121 9.89 14.57 5.52
CA LEU A 121 10.31 13.98 4.26
C LEU A 121 10.14 14.98 3.13
N THR A 122 11.20 15.19 2.36
CA THR A 122 11.16 15.98 1.12
C THR A 122 11.08 15.04 -0.07
N VAL A 123 10.04 15.18 -0.89
CA VAL A 123 9.81 14.39 -2.10
C VAL A 123 10.06 15.23 -3.33
N THR A 124 11.03 14.83 -4.14
CA THR A 124 11.28 15.45 -5.46
C THR A 124 10.68 14.57 -6.53
N VAL A 125 9.71 15.13 -7.28
CA VAL A 125 9.05 14.45 -8.39
C VAL A 125 9.66 14.94 -9.69
N VAL A 126 10.24 14.04 -10.47
CA VAL A 126 10.84 14.32 -11.78
C VAL A 126 9.95 13.77 -12.91
N GLU A 127 10.10 14.30 -14.12
CA GLU A 127 9.37 13.85 -15.32
C GLU A 127 9.63 12.37 -15.63
#